data_e04323e1d81dcd9ee2ec5927d22e0324
#
_entry.id   e04323e1d81dcd9ee2ec5927d22e0324
#
_cell.length_a   1.000
_cell.length_b   1.000
_cell.length_c   1.000
_cell.angle_alpha   90.00
_cell.angle_beta   90.00
_cell.angle_gamma   90.00
#
_symmetry.space_group_name_H-M   'P 1'
#
loop_
_entity.id
_entity.type
_entity.pdbx_description
1 polymer ?
#
loop_
_entity_poly.entity_id
_entity_poly.type
_entity_poly.pdbx_seq_one_letter_code
_entity_poly.pdbx_strand_id
1 'polypeptide(L)'
;MGLKRILRNMDWWLIFAVLVLMGCGLCLIDSATHSFAVSTGKSWHFNRQSTFMLIAIVLAMITLRFDYRILKNYAMPFYILNVLLLIAVMLFGHTQLGAQRWIQIGGFTVQPSEFAKVFLIICLAAFMEKRIEWLEDFKDYIPVFLYIFVPFVLVLKQPDLGTSLTFMAILLGMIFVSGFKIRWFVWCTTLFVSLMPLIWRFVLKDYQKNRIRVFLNPELDPYGSGYHVIQSKIAIGSGGLFGKG
;
A
#
# COMPACT_ATOMS: atom_id res chain seq x y z
N MET A 1 24.92 7.17 -15.59
CA MET A 1 25.57 5.86 -15.36
C MET A 1 25.49 5.03 -16.63
N GLY A 2 26.61 4.41 -17.11
CA GLY A 2 26.56 3.63 -18.35
C GLY A 2 25.75 2.34 -18.17
N LEU A 3 24.94 1.96 -19.16
CA LEU A 3 24.07 0.78 -19.15
C LEU A 3 24.82 -0.51 -18.73
N LYS A 4 26.07 -0.69 -19.19
CA LYS A 4 26.93 -1.82 -18.83
C LYS A 4 27.20 -1.91 -17.31
N ARG A 5 27.32 -0.78 -16.61
CA ARG A 5 27.56 -0.75 -15.16
C ARG A 5 26.29 -1.09 -14.38
N ILE A 6 25.12 -0.65 -14.87
CA ILE A 6 23.82 -1.01 -14.29
C ILE A 6 23.62 -2.51 -14.40
N LEU A 7 23.75 -3.08 -15.60
CA LEU A 7 23.55 -4.51 -15.86
C LEU A 7 24.50 -5.41 -15.05
N ARG A 8 25.76 -4.99 -14.84
CA ARG A 8 26.75 -5.74 -14.07
C ARG A 8 26.41 -5.81 -12.56
N ASN A 9 25.77 -4.75 -12.04
CA ASN A 9 25.45 -4.64 -10.61
C ASN A 9 24.00 -5.02 -10.29
N MET A 10 23.25 -5.55 -11.25
CA MET A 10 21.88 -6.00 -11.03
C MET A 10 21.87 -7.35 -10.32
N ASP A 11 20.97 -7.50 -9.38
CA ASP A 11 20.64 -8.79 -8.78
C ASP A 11 19.71 -9.56 -9.73
N TRP A 12 20.32 -10.47 -10.51
CA TRP A 12 19.58 -11.26 -11.50
C TRP A 12 18.61 -12.25 -10.86
N TRP A 13 18.88 -12.71 -9.63
CA TRP A 13 17.97 -13.59 -8.91
C TRP A 13 16.70 -12.85 -8.50
N LEU A 14 16.84 -11.62 -8.04
CA LEU A 14 15.70 -10.76 -7.73
C LEU A 14 14.83 -10.50 -8.97
N ILE A 15 15.47 -10.16 -10.10
CA ILE A 15 14.76 -9.92 -11.36
C ILE A 15 14.02 -11.17 -11.82
N PHE A 16 14.69 -12.32 -11.80
CA PHE A 16 14.10 -13.60 -12.15
C PHE A 16 12.88 -13.90 -11.26
N ALA A 17 13.00 -13.75 -9.94
CA ALA A 17 11.91 -13.96 -9.00
C ALA A 17 10.70 -13.04 -9.31
N VAL A 18 10.96 -11.76 -9.60
CA VAL A 18 9.90 -10.80 -9.97
C VAL A 18 9.21 -11.22 -11.26
N LEU A 19 9.97 -11.59 -12.29
CA LEU A 19 9.39 -12.02 -13.57
C LEU A 19 8.58 -13.31 -13.45
N VAL A 20 9.03 -14.27 -12.64
CA VAL A 20 8.28 -15.49 -12.33
C VAL A 20 6.96 -15.15 -11.64
N LEU A 21 6.99 -14.30 -10.61
CA LEU A 21 5.77 -13.86 -9.90
C LEU A 21 4.81 -13.11 -10.81
N MET A 22 5.31 -12.27 -11.70
CA MET A 22 4.49 -11.56 -12.69
C MET A 22 3.84 -12.55 -13.67
N GLY A 23 4.60 -13.54 -14.16
CA GLY A 23 4.08 -14.60 -15.04
C GLY A 23 3.01 -15.45 -14.34
N CYS A 24 3.28 -15.91 -13.11
CA CYS A 24 2.30 -16.63 -12.31
C CYS A 24 1.02 -15.80 -12.09
N GLY A 25 1.17 -14.50 -11.82
CA GLY A 25 0.03 -13.59 -11.68
C GLY A 25 -0.85 -13.51 -12.93
N LEU A 26 -0.23 -13.45 -14.12
CA LEU A 26 -0.97 -13.47 -15.39
C LEU A 26 -1.71 -14.79 -15.61
N CYS A 27 -1.06 -15.92 -15.36
CA CYS A 27 -1.68 -17.24 -15.49
C CYS A 27 -2.87 -17.41 -14.54
N LEU A 28 -2.74 -16.93 -13.30
CA LEU A 28 -3.82 -16.97 -12.30
C LEU A 28 -5.00 -16.11 -12.70
N ILE A 29 -4.76 -14.90 -13.24
CA ILE A 29 -5.83 -14.02 -13.72
C ILE A 29 -6.53 -14.62 -14.91
N ASP A 30 -5.79 -15.21 -15.87
CA ASP A 30 -6.37 -15.88 -17.03
C ASP A 30 -7.27 -17.04 -16.59
N SER A 31 -6.76 -17.92 -15.74
CA SER A 31 -7.51 -19.05 -15.17
C SER A 31 -8.76 -18.58 -14.40
N ALA A 32 -8.62 -17.60 -13.51
CA ALA A 32 -9.73 -17.09 -12.70
C ALA A 32 -10.83 -16.38 -13.52
N THR A 33 -10.48 -15.83 -14.68
CA THR A 33 -11.41 -15.09 -15.54
C THR A 33 -11.82 -15.86 -16.81
N HIS A 34 -11.38 -17.10 -16.95
CA HIS A 34 -11.63 -17.94 -18.14
C HIS A 34 -13.11 -18.10 -18.45
N SER A 35 -13.93 -18.43 -17.46
CA SER A 35 -15.38 -18.59 -17.63
C SER A 35 -16.05 -17.30 -18.12
N PHE A 36 -15.62 -16.14 -17.62
CA PHE A 36 -16.09 -14.83 -18.05
C PHE A 36 -15.60 -14.52 -19.48
N ALA A 37 -14.36 -14.85 -19.81
CA ALA A 37 -13.82 -14.66 -21.15
C ALA A 37 -14.55 -15.51 -22.21
N VAL A 38 -14.89 -16.76 -21.88
CA VAL A 38 -15.67 -17.64 -22.74
C VAL A 38 -17.09 -17.12 -22.96
N SER A 39 -17.77 -16.64 -21.90
CA SER A 39 -19.15 -16.12 -21.99
C SER A 39 -19.26 -14.79 -22.73
N THR A 40 -18.26 -13.93 -22.67
CA THR A 40 -18.26 -12.59 -23.27
C THR A 40 -17.46 -12.48 -24.57
N GLY A 41 -16.67 -13.50 -24.90
CA GLY A 41 -15.73 -13.48 -26.03
C GLY A 41 -14.57 -12.48 -25.85
N LYS A 42 -14.33 -11.97 -24.62
CA LYS A 42 -13.33 -10.94 -24.34
C LYS A 42 -12.47 -11.32 -23.13
N SER A 43 -11.18 -11.50 -23.34
CA SER A 43 -10.16 -11.63 -22.29
C SER A 43 -9.74 -10.26 -21.71
N TRP A 44 -10.73 -9.42 -21.34
CA TRP A 44 -10.49 -8.02 -20.93
C TRP A 44 -9.56 -7.90 -19.72
N HIS A 45 -9.74 -8.76 -18.72
CA HIS A 45 -8.91 -8.75 -17.51
C HIS A 45 -7.46 -9.11 -17.80
N PHE A 46 -7.24 -10.16 -18.61
CA PHE A 46 -5.90 -10.57 -19.02
C PHE A 46 -5.18 -9.48 -19.84
N ASN A 47 -5.85 -8.90 -20.84
CA ASN A 47 -5.28 -7.86 -21.68
C ASN A 47 -4.92 -6.61 -20.87
N ARG A 48 -5.80 -6.22 -19.94
CA ARG A 48 -5.55 -5.09 -19.06
C ARG A 48 -4.35 -5.33 -18.13
N GLN A 49 -4.25 -6.52 -17.53
CA GLN A 49 -3.13 -6.87 -16.67
C GLN A 49 -1.81 -6.94 -17.45
N SER A 50 -1.82 -7.52 -18.64
CA SER A 50 -0.64 -7.59 -19.52
C SER A 50 -0.16 -6.20 -19.91
N THR A 51 -1.06 -5.28 -20.22
CA THR A 51 -0.74 -3.89 -20.53
C THR A 51 -0.07 -3.20 -19.33
N PHE A 52 -0.66 -3.34 -18.13
CA PHE A 52 -0.05 -2.76 -16.93
C PHE A 52 1.30 -3.39 -16.58
N MET A 53 1.48 -4.67 -16.82
CA MET A 53 2.75 -5.36 -16.65
C MET A 53 3.84 -4.76 -17.57
N LEU A 54 3.53 -4.54 -18.85
CA LEU A 54 4.46 -3.91 -19.78
C LEU A 54 4.81 -2.48 -19.36
N ILE A 55 3.82 -1.68 -18.96
CA ILE A 55 4.03 -0.34 -18.43
C ILE A 55 4.93 -0.38 -17.19
N ALA A 56 4.68 -1.31 -16.26
CA ALA A 56 5.49 -1.45 -15.05
C ALA A 56 6.95 -1.81 -15.36
N ILE A 57 7.20 -2.71 -16.32
CA ILE A 57 8.56 -3.06 -16.76
C ILE A 57 9.27 -1.84 -17.37
N VAL A 58 8.57 -1.09 -18.23
CA VAL A 58 9.14 0.14 -18.83
C VAL A 58 9.46 1.18 -17.75
N LEU A 59 8.55 1.42 -16.81
CA LEU A 59 8.78 2.32 -15.68
C LEU A 59 9.94 1.86 -14.80
N ALA A 60 10.06 0.56 -14.52
CA ALA A 60 11.18 0.00 -13.78
C ALA A 60 12.52 0.25 -14.50
N MET A 61 12.57 0.06 -15.83
CA MET A 61 13.78 0.36 -16.62
C MET A 61 14.13 1.86 -16.63
N ILE A 62 13.12 2.72 -16.64
CA ILE A 62 13.32 4.17 -16.55
C ILE A 62 13.87 4.54 -15.17
N THR A 63 13.26 4.04 -14.10
CA THR A 63 13.68 4.36 -12.72
C THR A 63 15.10 3.90 -12.41
N LEU A 64 15.56 2.79 -13.00
CA LEU A 64 16.95 2.33 -12.86
C LEU A 64 18.01 3.32 -13.42
N ARG A 65 17.62 4.25 -14.27
CA ARG A 65 18.52 5.27 -14.81
C ARG A 65 18.64 6.52 -13.93
N PHE A 66 17.69 6.72 -13.01
CA PHE A 66 17.69 7.87 -12.13
C PHE A 66 18.47 7.58 -10.84
N ASP A 67 19.24 8.55 -10.39
CA ASP A 67 19.83 8.50 -9.06
C ASP A 67 18.74 8.91 -8.04
N TYR A 68 18.31 7.97 -7.21
CA TYR A 68 17.31 8.23 -6.17
C TYR A 68 17.72 9.33 -5.18
N ARG A 69 19.04 9.60 -5.05
CA ARG A 69 19.55 10.68 -4.17
C ARG A 69 19.06 12.07 -4.62
N ILE A 70 18.76 12.23 -5.89
CA ILE A 70 18.21 13.48 -6.43
C ILE A 70 16.82 13.75 -5.85
N LEU A 71 16.05 12.70 -5.55
CA LEU A 71 14.68 12.80 -5.05
C LEU A 71 14.60 13.56 -3.73
N LYS A 72 15.65 13.51 -2.90
CA LYS A 72 15.69 14.28 -1.63
C LYS A 72 15.57 15.78 -1.83
N ASN A 73 16.10 16.31 -2.95
CA ASN A 73 16.03 17.75 -3.26
C ASN A 73 14.60 18.17 -3.63
N TYR A 74 13.79 17.24 -4.08
CA TYR A 74 12.39 17.43 -4.46
C TYR A 74 11.40 16.95 -3.38
N ALA A 75 11.89 16.59 -2.20
CA ALA A 75 11.04 16.04 -1.13
C ALA A 75 9.89 17.00 -0.76
N MET A 76 10.16 18.31 -0.62
CA MET A 76 9.12 19.28 -0.27
C MET A 76 8.06 19.44 -1.37
N PRO A 77 8.42 19.64 -2.66
CA PRO A 77 7.47 19.58 -3.77
C PRO A 77 6.66 18.27 -3.81
N PHE A 78 7.28 17.12 -3.61
CA PHE A 78 6.56 15.84 -3.56
C PHE A 78 5.60 15.75 -2.38
N TYR A 79 5.96 16.27 -1.24
CA TYR A 79 5.07 16.31 -0.08
C TYR A 79 3.83 17.17 -0.35
N ILE A 80 4.04 18.38 -0.89
CA ILE A 80 2.94 19.29 -1.25
C ILE A 80 2.05 18.63 -2.30
N LEU A 81 2.64 18.05 -3.37
CA LEU A 81 1.91 17.33 -4.40
C LEU A 81 1.08 16.19 -3.80
N ASN A 82 1.68 15.41 -2.91
CA ASN A 82 1.00 14.31 -2.22
C ASN A 82 -0.23 14.80 -1.45
N VAL A 83 -0.07 15.83 -0.64
CA VAL A 83 -1.17 16.41 0.15
C VAL A 83 -2.27 16.95 -0.78
N LEU A 84 -1.88 17.67 -1.85
CA LEU A 84 -2.84 18.19 -2.83
C LEU A 84 -3.61 17.08 -3.55
N LEU A 85 -2.95 15.98 -3.94
CA LEU A 85 -3.61 14.82 -4.56
C LEU A 85 -4.59 14.14 -3.60
N LEU A 86 -4.22 14.01 -2.32
CA LEU A 86 -5.11 13.44 -1.31
C LEU A 86 -6.32 14.35 -1.04
N ILE A 87 -6.16 15.66 -1.06
CA ILE A 87 -7.27 16.62 -0.95
C ILE A 87 -8.13 16.57 -2.22
N ALA A 88 -7.51 16.53 -3.40
CA ALA A 88 -8.22 16.49 -4.67
C ALA A 88 -9.15 15.26 -4.78
N VAL A 89 -8.68 14.08 -4.34
CA VAL A 89 -9.53 12.89 -4.35
C VAL A 89 -10.67 12.98 -3.33
N MET A 90 -10.49 13.69 -2.23
CA MET A 90 -11.52 13.94 -1.24
C MET A 90 -12.63 14.85 -1.79
N LEU A 91 -12.29 15.79 -2.68
CA LEU A 91 -13.23 16.76 -3.27
C LEU A 91 -13.85 16.24 -4.56
N PHE A 92 -13.08 15.60 -5.43
CA PHE A 92 -13.45 15.24 -6.80
C PHE A 92 -13.46 13.74 -7.09
N GLY A 93 -13.13 12.89 -6.10
CA GLY A 93 -13.05 11.46 -6.29
C GLY A 93 -14.41 10.79 -6.51
N HIS A 94 -14.41 9.68 -7.24
CA HIS A 94 -15.58 8.83 -7.39
C HIS A 94 -15.72 7.87 -6.22
N THR A 95 -16.95 7.71 -5.73
CA THR A 95 -17.28 6.74 -4.70
C THR A 95 -17.41 5.35 -5.32
N GLN A 96 -16.54 4.43 -4.91
CA GLN A 96 -16.69 3.01 -5.21
C GLN A 96 -16.71 2.22 -3.88
N LEU A 97 -17.64 1.30 -3.76
CA LEU A 97 -17.82 0.47 -2.55
C LEU A 97 -17.97 1.30 -1.25
N GLY A 98 -18.64 2.46 -1.34
CA GLY A 98 -18.89 3.33 -0.18
C GLY A 98 -17.73 4.22 0.27
N ALA A 99 -16.65 4.30 -0.51
CA ALA A 99 -15.51 5.17 -0.20
C ALA A 99 -15.03 5.96 -1.43
N GLN A 100 -14.75 7.24 -1.22
CA GLN A 100 -14.30 8.17 -2.25
C GLN A 100 -12.76 8.18 -2.28
N ARG A 101 -12.17 7.30 -3.11
CA ARG A 101 -10.72 7.06 -3.12
C ARG A 101 -10.09 7.07 -4.51
N TRP A 102 -10.93 7.12 -5.56
CA TRP A 102 -10.51 6.90 -6.94
C TRP A 102 -10.74 8.14 -7.78
N ILE A 103 -9.79 8.46 -8.64
CA ILE A 103 -9.94 9.46 -9.70
C ILE A 103 -9.98 8.72 -11.02
N GLN A 104 -10.97 9.03 -11.85
CA GLN A 104 -11.07 8.47 -13.19
C GLN A 104 -10.41 9.40 -14.20
N ILE A 105 -9.38 8.90 -14.89
CA ILE A 105 -8.62 9.66 -15.89
C ILE A 105 -8.60 8.83 -17.18
N GLY A 106 -9.27 9.31 -18.24
CA GLY A 106 -9.21 8.68 -19.57
C GLY A 106 -9.58 7.20 -19.59
N GLY A 107 -10.57 6.76 -18.78
CA GLY A 107 -10.99 5.36 -18.67
C GLY A 107 -10.18 4.50 -17.69
N PHE A 108 -9.13 5.06 -17.10
CA PHE A 108 -8.36 4.41 -16.03
C PHE A 108 -8.77 4.96 -14.67
N THR A 109 -8.88 4.08 -13.69
CA THR A 109 -9.09 4.45 -12.29
C THR A 109 -7.74 4.49 -11.58
N VAL A 110 -7.39 5.64 -11.01
CA VAL A 110 -6.14 5.88 -10.28
C VAL A 110 -6.49 6.16 -8.83
N GLN A 111 -5.77 5.53 -7.91
CA GLN A 111 -5.90 5.79 -6.48
C GLN A 111 -4.69 6.61 -6.00
N PRO A 112 -4.86 7.91 -5.67
CA PRO A 112 -3.75 8.77 -5.25
C PRO A 112 -3.03 8.27 -4.01
N SER A 113 -3.71 7.61 -3.08
CA SER A 113 -3.10 7.06 -1.87
C SER A 113 -2.09 5.93 -2.13
N GLU A 114 -2.13 5.28 -3.30
CA GLU A 114 -1.10 4.31 -3.71
C GLU A 114 0.24 5.00 -3.99
N PHE A 115 0.21 6.11 -4.72
CA PHE A 115 1.41 6.94 -4.96
C PHE A 115 1.88 7.63 -3.70
N ALA A 116 0.94 8.01 -2.83
CA ALA A 116 1.21 8.66 -1.56
C ALA A 116 2.16 7.86 -0.68
N LYS A 117 2.11 6.52 -0.71
CA LYS A 117 3.04 5.65 0.03
C LYS A 117 4.49 5.88 -0.39
N VAL A 118 4.72 5.92 -1.70
CA VAL A 118 6.08 6.13 -2.26
C VAL A 118 6.57 7.54 -1.96
N PHE A 119 5.74 8.56 -2.21
CA PHE A 119 6.09 9.95 -1.89
C PHE A 119 6.38 10.13 -0.41
N LEU A 120 5.58 9.51 0.46
CA LEU A 120 5.77 9.59 1.90
C LEU A 120 7.11 9.00 2.35
N ILE A 121 7.51 7.84 1.80
CA ILE A 121 8.81 7.24 2.10
C ILE A 121 9.95 8.19 1.71
N ILE A 122 9.92 8.73 0.50
CA ILE A 122 10.95 9.65 -0.01
C ILE A 122 11.00 10.93 0.84
N CYS A 123 9.84 11.52 1.09
CA CYS A 123 9.72 12.78 1.83
C CYS A 123 10.15 12.61 3.29
N LEU A 124 9.71 11.53 3.93
CA LEU A 124 10.03 11.25 5.32
C LEU A 124 11.52 10.92 5.49
N ALA A 125 12.11 10.14 4.55
CA ALA A 125 13.55 9.86 4.54
C ALA A 125 14.37 11.15 4.45
N ALA A 126 14.03 12.05 3.51
CA ALA A 126 14.72 13.32 3.36
C ALA A 126 14.51 14.27 4.56
N PHE A 127 13.34 14.21 5.19
CA PHE A 127 13.03 14.98 6.38
C PHE A 127 13.84 14.51 7.60
N MET A 128 13.97 13.19 7.78
CA MET A 128 14.73 12.57 8.86
C MET A 128 16.23 12.70 8.64
N GLU A 129 16.74 12.51 7.41
CA GLU A 129 18.15 12.66 7.06
C GLU A 129 18.71 14.04 7.53
N LYS A 130 17.93 15.11 7.32
CA LYS A 130 18.32 16.46 7.73
C LYS A 130 18.39 16.64 9.25
N ARG A 131 17.83 15.74 10.01
CA ARG A 131 17.68 15.82 11.46
C ARG A 131 18.35 14.67 12.21
N ILE A 132 19.00 13.76 11.50
CA ILE A 132 19.51 12.50 12.06
C ILE A 132 20.42 12.72 13.27
N GLU A 133 21.23 13.79 13.26
CA GLU A 133 22.14 14.15 14.35
C GLU A 133 21.40 14.66 15.60
N TRP A 134 20.13 15.05 15.47
CA TRP A 134 19.30 15.63 16.53
C TRP A 134 18.25 14.64 17.05
N LEU A 135 18.12 13.46 16.42
CA LEU A 135 17.11 12.45 16.74
C LEU A 135 17.61 11.50 17.85
N GLU A 136 17.76 12.00 19.07
CA GLU A 136 18.24 11.20 20.20
C GLU A 136 17.12 10.71 21.11
N ASP A 137 16.19 11.59 21.45
CA ASP A 137 15.11 11.31 22.39
C ASP A 137 13.72 11.34 21.75
N PHE A 138 12.72 10.84 22.46
CA PHE A 138 11.34 10.75 21.96
C PHE A 138 10.79 12.11 21.47
N LYS A 139 11.13 13.21 22.16
CA LYS A 139 10.66 14.55 21.80
C LYS A 139 11.13 15.01 20.43
N ASP A 140 12.31 14.57 20.02
CA ASP A 140 12.92 14.95 18.75
C ASP A 140 12.18 14.32 17.56
N TYR A 141 11.45 13.24 17.80
CA TYR A 141 10.60 12.58 16.79
C TYR A 141 9.20 13.22 16.67
N ILE A 142 8.80 14.12 17.55
CA ILE A 142 7.49 14.79 17.46
C ILE A 142 7.29 15.46 16.08
N PRO A 143 8.27 16.19 15.50
CA PRO A 143 8.11 16.74 14.16
C PRO A 143 7.95 15.66 13.07
N VAL A 144 8.55 14.49 13.25
CA VAL A 144 8.41 13.34 12.32
C VAL A 144 6.97 12.82 12.37
N PHE A 145 6.40 12.66 13.57
CA PHE A 145 5.00 12.28 13.75
C PHE A 145 4.05 13.32 13.15
N LEU A 146 4.29 14.60 13.37
CA LEU A 146 3.46 15.66 12.80
C LEU A 146 3.54 15.71 11.27
N TYR A 147 4.70 15.42 10.72
CA TYR A 147 4.90 15.39 9.26
C TYR A 147 4.02 14.34 8.57
N ILE A 148 3.92 13.14 9.14
CA ILE A 148 3.06 12.07 8.59
C ILE A 148 1.58 12.24 8.98
N PHE A 149 1.30 12.94 10.07
CA PHE A 149 -0.06 13.08 10.60
C PHE A 149 -1.01 13.70 9.59
N VAL A 150 -0.56 14.68 8.80
CA VAL A 150 -1.40 15.34 7.79
C VAL A 150 -1.88 14.35 6.71
N PRO A 151 -1.01 13.66 5.96
CA PRO A 151 -1.46 12.68 4.96
C PRO A 151 -2.21 11.51 5.60
N PHE A 152 -1.84 11.07 6.80
CA PHE A 152 -2.53 10.02 7.54
C PHE A 152 -4.00 10.38 7.81
N VAL A 153 -4.26 11.57 8.35
CA VAL A 153 -5.63 12.03 8.65
C VAL A 153 -6.45 12.19 7.37
N LEU A 154 -5.84 12.68 6.28
CA LEU A 154 -6.52 12.80 4.99
C LEU A 154 -6.99 11.43 4.47
N VAL A 155 -6.14 10.42 4.51
CA VAL A 155 -6.47 9.06 4.08
C VAL A 155 -7.49 8.41 5.02
N LEU A 156 -7.38 8.64 6.32
CA LEU A 156 -8.35 8.13 7.30
C LEU A 156 -9.75 8.72 7.08
N LYS A 157 -9.84 10.00 6.67
CA LYS A 157 -11.11 10.65 6.30
C LYS A 157 -11.73 10.11 5.01
N GLN A 158 -10.92 9.48 4.13
CA GLN A 158 -11.38 8.78 2.92
C GLN A 158 -11.92 7.37 3.20
N PRO A 159 -12.35 7.02 4.39
CA PRO A 159 -12.52 5.72 5.07
C PRO A 159 -11.57 4.60 4.57
N ASP A 160 -10.27 4.92 4.37
CA ASP A 160 -9.25 3.96 3.95
C ASP A 160 -8.36 3.52 5.10
N LEU A 161 -8.87 2.60 5.90
CA LEU A 161 -8.15 2.04 7.03
C LEU A 161 -6.88 1.26 6.61
N GLY A 162 -6.95 0.52 5.50
CA GLY A 162 -5.82 -0.28 5.00
C GLY A 162 -4.61 0.59 4.68
N THR A 163 -4.80 1.63 3.87
CA THR A 163 -3.73 2.57 3.52
C THR A 163 -3.27 3.39 4.72
N SER A 164 -4.18 3.78 5.63
CA SER A 164 -3.80 4.47 6.87
C SER A 164 -2.88 3.62 7.75
N LEU A 165 -3.17 2.33 7.89
CA LEU A 165 -2.31 1.39 8.62
C LEU A 165 -0.95 1.20 7.91
N THR A 166 -0.92 1.21 6.58
CA THR A 166 0.33 1.16 5.82
C THR A 166 1.19 2.41 6.08
N PHE A 167 0.59 3.60 6.18
CA PHE A 167 1.32 4.83 6.54
C PHE A 167 1.94 4.73 7.94
N MET A 168 1.21 4.16 8.89
CA MET A 168 1.76 3.90 10.23
C MET A 168 2.91 2.88 10.19
N ALA A 169 2.78 1.81 9.38
CA ALA A 169 3.86 0.84 9.22
C ALA A 169 5.12 1.47 8.59
N ILE A 170 4.95 2.34 7.58
CA ILE A 170 6.05 3.11 6.99
C ILE A 170 6.72 3.98 8.06
N LEU A 171 5.95 4.73 8.83
CA LEU A 171 6.47 5.58 9.91
C LEU A 171 7.29 4.77 10.93
N LEU A 172 6.69 3.68 11.45
CA LEU A 172 7.34 2.84 12.45
C LEU A 172 8.62 2.19 11.91
N GLY A 173 8.60 1.70 10.68
CA GLY A 173 9.78 1.12 10.02
C GLY A 173 10.90 2.15 9.85
N MET A 174 10.57 3.36 9.40
CA MET A 174 11.56 4.42 9.21
C MET A 174 12.14 4.95 10.52
N ILE A 175 11.32 5.13 11.55
CA ILE A 175 11.77 5.49 12.90
C ILE A 175 12.69 4.39 13.46
N PHE A 176 12.35 3.12 13.26
CA PHE A 176 13.18 2.00 13.70
C PHE A 176 14.56 2.03 13.03
N VAL A 177 14.61 2.21 11.70
CA VAL A 177 15.87 2.27 10.94
C VAL A 177 16.71 3.50 11.29
N SER A 178 16.10 4.61 11.73
CA SER A 178 16.81 5.82 12.13
C SER A 178 17.54 5.73 13.47
N GLY A 179 17.47 4.58 14.16
CA GLY A 179 18.13 4.38 15.45
C GLY A 179 17.31 4.77 16.67
N PHE A 180 15.99 4.89 16.51
CA PHE A 180 15.10 5.17 17.65
C PHE A 180 15.29 4.15 18.77
N LYS A 181 15.48 4.62 19.99
CA LYS A 181 15.74 3.76 21.15
C LYS A 181 14.60 2.78 21.37
N ILE A 182 14.89 1.48 21.29
CA ILE A 182 13.90 0.39 21.38
C ILE A 182 12.99 0.51 22.61
N ARG A 183 13.49 1.08 23.70
CA ARG A 183 12.69 1.32 24.91
C ARG A 183 11.44 2.15 24.63
N TRP A 184 11.54 3.20 23.82
CA TRP A 184 10.41 4.06 23.46
C TRP A 184 9.43 3.34 22.56
N PHE A 185 9.95 2.48 21.65
CA PHE A 185 9.12 1.65 20.80
C PHE A 185 8.26 0.69 21.65
N VAL A 186 8.88 0.03 22.62
CA VAL A 186 8.18 -0.84 23.58
C VAL A 186 7.14 -0.04 24.39
N TRP A 187 7.50 1.14 24.88
CA TRP A 187 6.57 2.01 25.61
C TRP A 187 5.37 2.42 24.76
N CYS A 188 5.58 2.88 23.52
CA CYS A 188 4.50 3.25 22.61
C CYS A 188 3.60 2.06 22.28
N THR A 189 4.19 0.89 22.03
CA THR A 189 3.43 -0.34 21.74
C THR A 189 2.61 -0.77 22.95
N THR A 190 3.21 -0.77 24.15
CA THR A 190 2.51 -1.12 25.39
C THR A 190 1.36 -0.17 25.67
N LEU A 191 1.60 1.15 25.50
CA LEU A 191 0.55 2.16 25.64
C LEU A 191 -0.58 1.95 24.63
N PHE A 192 -0.25 1.69 23.35
CA PHE A 192 -1.24 1.43 22.32
C PHE A 192 -2.10 0.19 22.63
N VAL A 193 -1.46 -0.91 23.05
CA VAL A 193 -2.16 -2.14 23.45
C VAL A 193 -3.04 -1.90 24.68
N SER A 194 -2.57 -1.15 25.67
CA SER A 194 -3.34 -0.80 26.86
C SER A 194 -4.56 0.08 26.54
N LEU A 195 -4.45 0.94 25.53
CA LEU A 195 -5.55 1.79 25.07
C LEU A 195 -6.52 1.04 24.12
N MET A 196 -6.17 -0.15 23.63
CA MET A 196 -6.98 -0.88 22.66
C MET A 196 -8.45 -1.11 23.10
N PRO A 197 -8.75 -1.45 24.36
CA PRO A 197 -10.14 -1.56 24.84
C PRO A 197 -10.93 -0.24 24.73
N LEU A 198 -10.27 0.87 25.02
CA LEU A 198 -10.87 2.22 24.90
C LEU A 198 -11.09 2.59 23.43
N ILE A 199 -10.10 2.33 22.58
CA ILE A 199 -10.20 2.54 21.14
C ILE A 199 -11.34 1.70 20.57
N TRP A 200 -11.44 0.44 20.97
CA TRP A 200 -12.51 -0.46 20.56
C TRP A 200 -13.88 0.09 20.94
N ARG A 201 -14.03 0.58 22.15
CA ARG A 201 -15.33 1.04 22.69
C ARG A 201 -15.76 2.40 22.12
N PHE A 202 -14.84 3.38 22.02
CA PHE A 202 -15.16 4.78 21.78
C PHE A 202 -14.74 5.31 20.41
N VAL A 203 -13.74 4.71 19.76
CA VAL A 203 -13.16 5.24 18.51
C VAL A 203 -13.61 4.46 17.29
N LEU A 204 -13.64 3.12 17.38
CA LEU A 204 -13.98 2.29 16.23
C LEU A 204 -15.49 2.34 15.94
N LYS A 205 -15.82 2.61 14.68
CA LYS A 205 -17.19 2.52 14.16
C LYS A 205 -17.63 1.06 14.03
N ASP A 206 -18.93 0.82 14.03
CA ASP A 206 -19.47 -0.56 14.03
C ASP A 206 -19.04 -1.36 12.79
N TYR A 207 -18.95 -0.75 11.62
CA TYR A 207 -18.45 -1.44 10.43
C TYR A 207 -16.98 -1.87 10.55
N GLN A 208 -16.14 -1.12 11.28
CA GLN A 208 -14.73 -1.46 11.54
C GLN A 208 -14.63 -2.63 12.54
N LYS A 209 -15.42 -2.56 13.61
CA LYS A 209 -15.55 -3.66 14.58
C LYS A 209 -16.03 -4.93 13.89
N ASN A 210 -17.02 -4.82 13.02
CA ASN A 210 -17.56 -5.96 12.28
C ASN A 210 -16.50 -6.58 11.36
N ARG A 211 -15.71 -5.78 10.66
CA ARG A 211 -14.59 -6.29 9.84
C ARG A 211 -13.59 -7.09 10.65
N ILE A 212 -13.24 -6.64 11.85
CA ILE A 212 -12.31 -7.35 12.73
C ILE A 212 -12.95 -8.67 13.24
N ARG A 213 -14.23 -8.63 13.64
CA ARG A 213 -14.95 -9.83 14.09
C ARG A 213 -15.06 -10.87 12.98
N VAL A 214 -15.46 -10.46 11.80
CA VAL A 214 -15.60 -11.34 10.64
C VAL A 214 -14.24 -11.86 10.14
N PHE A 215 -13.18 -11.06 10.25
CA PHE A 215 -11.83 -11.55 9.97
C PHE A 215 -11.40 -12.68 10.91
N LEU A 216 -11.72 -12.58 12.20
CA LEU A 216 -11.42 -13.60 13.20
C LEU A 216 -12.34 -14.82 13.09
N ASN A 217 -13.62 -14.57 12.80
CA ASN A 217 -14.62 -15.62 12.61
C ASN A 217 -15.53 -15.26 11.41
N PRO A 218 -15.18 -15.71 10.18
CA PRO A 218 -15.97 -15.42 8.99
C PRO A 218 -17.40 -15.99 9.01
N GLU A 219 -17.67 -16.98 9.85
CA GLU A 219 -18.99 -17.62 9.98
C GLU A 219 -20.03 -16.70 10.62
N LEU A 220 -19.62 -15.58 11.24
CA LEU A 220 -20.55 -14.59 11.79
C LEU A 220 -21.38 -13.86 10.72
N ASP A 221 -20.87 -13.78 9.47
CA ASP A 221 -21.56 -13.17 8.34
C ASP A 221 -21.22 -13.91 7.04
N PRO A 222 -21.71 -15.15 6.85
CA PRO A 222 -21.31 -16.03 5.75
C PRO A 222 -21.72 -15.52 4.37
N TYR A 223 -22.79 -14.71 4.29
CA TYR A 223 -23.35 -14.19 3.04
C TYR A 223 -22.99 -12.71 2.79
N GLY A 224 -22.39 -12.02 3.75
CA GLY A 224 -21.95 -10.64 3.64
C GLY A 224 -20.43 -10.50 3.64
N SER A 225 -19.90 -9.81 4.64
CA SER A 225 -18.45 -9.51 4.70
C SER A 225 -17.54 -10.74 4.88
N GLY A 226 -18.06 -11.86 5.42
CA GLY A 226 -17.34 -13.12 5.55
C GLY A 226 -17.31 -13.97 4.29
N TYR A 227 -18.22 -13.72 3.32
CA TYR A 227 -18.37 -14.51 2.12
C TYR A 227 -17.04 -14.68 1.35
N HIS A 228 -16.37 -13.58 1.08
CA HIS A 228 -15.10 -13.62 0.34
C HIS A 228 -14.00 -14.42 1.04
N VAL A 229 -13.94 -14.37 2.37
CA VAL A 229 -12.95 -15.12 3.16
C VAL A 229 -13.26 -16.60 3.11
N ILE A 230 -14.54 -16.98 3.26
CA ILE A 230 -15.00 -18.38 3.20
C ILE A 230 -14.74 -18.95 1.81
N GLN A 231 -15.14 -18.24 0.75
CA GLN A 231 -14.92 -18.67 -0.64
C GLN A 231 -13.42 -18.82 -0.97
N SER A 232 -12.58 -17.90 -0.49
CA SER A 232 -11.12 -18.00 -0.64
C SER A 232 -10.57 -19.25 0.04
N LYS A 233 -11.02 -19.57 1.26
CA LYS A 233 -10.61 -20.79 1.98
C LYS A 233 -11.05 -22.05 1.23
N ILE A 234 -12.29 -22.07 0.70
CA ILE A 234 -12.81 -23.19 -0.09
C ILE A 234 -12.00 -23.36 -1.39
N ALA A 235 -11.73 -22.26 -2.09
CA ALA A 235 -10.97 -22.29 -3.33
C ALA A 235 -9.54 -22.83 -3.12
N ILE A 236 -8.84 -22.31 -2.09
CA ILE A 236 -7.49 -22.75 -1.75
C ILE A 236 -7.50 -24.22 -1.28
N GLY A 237 -8.40 -24.58 -0.36
CA GLY A 237 -8.45 -25.94 0.19
C GLY A 237 -8.85 -26.99 -0.86
N SER A 238 -9.79 -26.65 -1.76
CA SER A 238 -10.23 -27.58 -2.80
C SER A 238 -9.26 -27.67 -3.98
N GLY A 239 -8.45 -26.62 -4.23
CA GLY A 239 -7.52 -26.56 -5.35
C GLY A 239 -6.23 -27.37 -5.13
N GLY A 240 -5.82 -27.63 -3.89
CA GLY A 240 -4.55 -28.26 -3.57
C GLY A 240 -3.36 -27.49 -4.15
N LEU A 241 -2.30 -28.21 -4.57
CA LEU A 241 -1.08 -27.60 -5.11
C LEU A 241 -1.21 -27.10 -6.56
N PHE A 242 -2.04 -27.76 -7.36
CA PHE A 242 -2.11 -27.51 -8.80
C PHE A 242 -3.40 -26.80 -9.24
N GLY A 243 -4.32 -26.55 -8.33
CA GLY A 243 -5.61 -25.96 -8.66
C GLY A 243 -6.58 -26.99 -9.27
N LYS A 244 -7.77 -26.50 -9.62
CA LYS A 244 -8.80 -27.31 -10.30
C LYS A 244 -8.97 -26.97 -11.79
N GLY A 245 -8.30 -25.93 -12.26
CA GLY A 245 -8.46 -25.38 -13.61
C GLY A 245 -9.62 -24.40 -13.72
#